data_e3d7ecf3ebb2ff535c65a17da005c0a0
#
_entry.id   e3d7ecf3ebb2ff535c65a17da005c0a0
#
_cell.length_a   1.000
_cell.length_b   1.000
_cell.length_c   1.000
_cell.angle_alpha   90.00
_cell.angle_beta   90.00
_cell.angle_gamma   90.00
#
_symmetry.space_group_name_H-M   'P 1'
#
loop_
_entity.id
_entity.type
_entity.pdbx_description
1 polymer ?
#
loop_
_entity_poly.entity_id
_entity_poly.type
_entity_poly.pdbx_seq_one_letter_code
_entity_poly.pdbx_strand_id
1 'polypeptide(L)'
;MAIIPEMFNNAEVTFDAIIKLCISSIVKRLLLGVEYGVAIISEGVFHFMSDEEIKNSGLTFTYDEHGHPELGNVSKAHIFNLLLQQRLKKLGLNVKSRPVEIGYEVRCVAPTGYDLTYCSLLGYGVKKLFYQGITGAMVTANPLGEIKPLYLKDVEDEHGKIKPRLVNLNGPKAELIFNEGMQYITPDDYEAAKKYLPDPENYDFKKILKW
;
A
#
# COMPACT_ATOMS: atom_id res chain seq x y z
N MET A 1 -4.46 1.26 10.37
CA MET A 1 -4.63 1.97 9.07
C MET A 1 -3.92 1.17 8.00
N ALA A 2 -4.57 0.88 6.89
CA ALA A 2 -3.95 0.33 5.69
C ALA A 2 -4.04 1.38 4.58
N ILE A 3 -2.94 1.62 3.87
CA ILE A 3 -2.85 2.65 2.81
C ILE A 3 -2.29 1.99 1.56
N ILE A 4 -3.08 1.99 0.49
CA ILE A 4 -2.74 1.44 -0.83
C ILE A 4 -3.02 2.48 -1.91
N PRO A 5 -2.34 2.43 -3.06
CA PRO A 5 -2.50 3.44 -4.12
C PRO A 5 -3.93 3.56 -4.62
N GLU A 6 -4.65 2.45 -4.75
CA GLU A 6 -6.02 2.40 -5.27
C GLU A 6 -7.01 3.25 -4.47
N MET A 7 -6.73 3.52 -3.20
CA MET A 7 -7.56 4.40 -2.36
C MET A 7 -7.58 5.84 -2.88
N PHE A 8 -6.55 6.25 -3.61
CA PHE A 8 -6.37 7.60 -4.15
C PHE A 8 -6.98 7.80 -5.55
N ASN A 9 -7.98 7.00 -5.92
CA ASN A 9 -8.59 7.05 -7.25
C ASN A 9 -9.01 8.46 -7.69
N ASN A 10 -9.47 9.29 -6.76
CA ASN A 10 -9.94 10.67 -7.01
C ASN A 10 -9.00 11.74 -6.42
N ALA A 11 -7.93 11.34 -5.77
CA ALA A 11 -6.99 12.23 -5.09
C ALA A 11 -5.55 11.92 -5.53
N GLU A 12 -4.67 12.91 -5.42
CA GLU A 12 -3.25 12.70 -5.66
C GLU A 12 -2.60 11.94 -4.49
N VAL A 13 -1.67 11.05 -4.82
CA VAL A 13 -0.83 10.37 -3.83
C VAL A 13 0.29 11.31 -3.41
N THR A 14 0.15 11.90 -2.23
CA THR A 14 1.16 12.81 -1.68
C THR A 14 1.60 12.36 -0.29
N PHE A 15 2.79 12.78 0.13
CA PHE A 15 3.25 12.56 1.50
C PHE A 15 2.29 13.19 2.53
N ASP A 16 1.80 14.40 2.26
CA ASP A 16 0.87 15.09 3.15
C ASP A 16 -0.43 14.29 3.33
N ALA A 17 -1.01 13.79 2.26
CA ALA A 17 -2.23 12.98 2.31
C ALA A 17 -2.01 11.68 3.13
N ILE A 18 -0.91 10.96 2.89
CA ILE A 18 -0.59 9.74 3.63
C ILE A 18 -0.37 10.02 5.11
N ILE A 19 0.36 11.08 5.45
CA ILE A 19 0.60 11.48 6.85
C ILE A 19 -0.71 11.90 7.52
N LYS A 20 -1.59 12.63 6.84
CA LYS A 20 -2.93 12.97 7.34
C LYS A 20 -3.78 11.74 7.62
N LEU A 21 -3.75 10.72 6.75
CA LEU A 21 -4.44 9.44 6.98
C LEU A 21 -3.90 8.72 8.23
N CYS A 22 -2.59 8.71 8.42
CA CYS A 22 -1.98 8.15 9.63
C CYS A 22 -2.43 8.91 10.89
N ILE A 23 -2.41 10.25 10.86
CA ILE A 23 -2.85 11.09 11.98
C ILE A 23 -4.34 10.91 12.26
N SER A 24 -5.17 10.82 11.21
CA SER A 24 -6.58 10.50 11.33
C SER A 24 -6.81 9.25 12.17
N SER A 25 -6.08 8.18 11.86
CA SER A 25 -6.15 6.93 12.62
C SER A 25 -5.63 7.08 14.06
N ILE A 26 -4.53 7.78 14.26
CA ILE A 26 -3.96 8.01 15.58
C ILE A 26 -4.96 8.74 16.47
N VAL A 27 -5.52 9.85 15.97
CA VAL A 27 -6.46 10.67 16.77
C VAL A 27 -7.76 9.91 17.03
N LYS A 28 -8.32 9.20 16.05
CA LYS A 28 -9.51 8.36 16.27
C LYS A 28 -9.27 7.33 17.38
N ARG A 29 -8.09 6.69 17.39
CA ARG A 29 -7.74 5.71 18.43
C ARG A 29 -7.58 6.36 19.79
N LEU A 30 -6.98 7.55 19.86
CA LEU A 30 -6.91 8.32 21.13
C LEU A 30 -8.28 8.69 21.66
N LEU A 31 -9.25 9.04 20.78
CA LEU A 31 -10.64 9.28 21.18
C LEU A 31 -11.31 8.02 21.74
N LEU A 32 -10.91 6.85 21.25
CA LEU A 32 -11.41 5.56 21.74
C LEU A 32 -10.64 5.05 22.99
N GLY A 33 -9.69 5.83 23.52
CA GLY A 33 -8.86 5.43 24.66
C GLY A 33 -7.82 4.35 24.32
N VAL A 34 -7.45 4.22 23.05
CA VAL A 34 -6.49 3.21 22.57
C VAL A 34 -5.17 3.88 22.21
N GLU A 35 -4.10 3.56 22.94
CA GLU A 35 -2.79 4.20 22.83
C GLU A 35 -1.79 3.48 21.91
N TYR A 36 -2.23 2.50 21.14
CA TYR A 36 -1.38 1.75 20.20
C TYR A 36 -2.05 1.61 18.84
N GLY A 37 -1.26 1.36 17.80
CA GLY A 37 -1.77 1.14 16.45
C GLY A 37 -0.69 0.73 15.48
N VAL A 38 -1.12 0.31 14.30
CA VAL A 38 -0.26 -0.04 13.17
C VAL A 38 -0.76 0.70 11.94
N ALA A 39 0.17 1.32 11.20
CA ALA A 39 -0.08 1.81 9.86
C ALA A 39 0.70 0.93 8.88
N ILE A 40 -0.01 0.31 7.94
CA ILE A 40 0.57 -0.50 6.87
C ILE A 40 0.46 0.33 5.60
N ILE A 41 1.60 0.69 5.02
CA ILE A 41 1.69 1.48 3.80
C ILE A 41 2.26 0.59 2.71
N SER A 42 1.51 0.42 1.62
CA SER A 42 1.98 -0.36 0.48
C SER A 42 3.20 0.31 -0.16
N GLU A 43 4.20 -0.46 -0.52
CA GLU A 43 5.36 0.04 -1.28
C GLU A 43 4.92 0.71 -2.59
N GLY A 44 3.86 0.23 -3.20
CA GLY A 44 3.31 0.75 -4.45
C GLY A 44 2.90 2.22 -4.40
N VAL A 45 2.65 2.81 -3.23
CA VAL A 45 2.25 4.24 -3.15
C VAL A 45 3.30 5.18 -3.74
N PHE A 46 4.59 4.83 -3.65
CA PHE A 46 5.67 5.63 -4.24
C PHE A 46 5.63 5.68 -5.77
N HIS A 47 5.16 4.62 -6.42
CA HIS A 47 5.04 4.57 -7.88
C HIS A 47 3.92 5.47 -8.42
N PHE A 48 3.02 5.91 -7.54
CA PHE A 48 1.92 6.80 -7.88
C PHE A 48 2.15 8.26 -7.43
N MET A 49 3.27 8.53 -6.75
CA MET A 49 3.70 9.89 -6.44
C MET A 49 4.39 10.49 -7.65
N SER A 50 4.21 11.79 -7.88
CA SER A 50 4.96 12.51 -8.89
C SER A 50 6.43 12.67 -8.48
N ASP A 51 7.34 12.74 -9.45
CA ASP A 51 8.77 13.04 -9.18
C ASP A 51 8.95 14.39 -8.48
N GLU A 52 8.07 15.34 -8.76
CA GLU A 52 8.06 16.65 -8.11
C GLU A 52 7.70 16.54 -6.62
N GLU A 53 6.70 15.75 -6.27
CA GLU A 53 6.32 15.48 -4.87
C GLU A 53 7.50 14.85 -4.11
N ILE A 54 8.16 13.88 -4.71
CA ILE A 54 9.33 13.22 -4.13
C ILE A 54 10.49 14.21 -3.94
N LYS A 55 10.81 15.01 -4.96
CA LYS A 55 11.88 16.03 -4.88
C LYS A 55 11.59 17.11 -3.85
N ASN A 56 10.35 17.55 -3.75
CA ASN A 56 9.92 18.60 -2.83
C ASN A 56 9.72 18.11 -1.38
N SER A 57 9.85 16.83 -1.12
CA SER A 57 9.74 16.25 0.23
C SER A 57 10.79 16.76 1.23
N GLY A 58 11.86 17.39 0.75
CA GLY A 58 13.02 17.81 1.53
C GLY A 58 13.93 16.64 1.95
N LEU A 59 13.73 15.47 1.36
CA LEU A 59 14.55 14.29 1.59
C LEU A 59 15.67 14.23 0.54
N THR A 60 16.82 13.71 0.96
CA THR A 60 17.95 13.52 0.04
C THR A 60 17.81 12.14 -0.61
N PHE A 61 17.70 12.11 -1.92
CA PHE A 61 17.70 10.89 -2.74
C PHE A 61 18.93 10.85 -3.64
N THR A 62 19.38 9.67 -3.98
CA THR A 62 20.23 9.44 -5.16
C THR A 62 19.32 9.40 -6.39
N TYR A 63 19.85 9.81 -7.54
CA TYR A 63 19.11 9.86 -8.79
C TYR A 63 19.84 8.99 -9.81
N ASP A 64 19.06 8.28 -10.64
CA ASP A 64 19.60 7.54 -11.76
C ASP A 64 20.11 8.47 -12.89
N GLU A 65 20.71 7.89 -13.92
CA GLU A 65 21.23 8.63 -15.08
C GLU A 65 20.16 9.38 -15.89
N HIS A 66 18.88 9.07 -15.66
CA HIS A 66 17.72 9.71 -16.28
C HIS A 66 17.06 10.77 -15.37
N GLY A 67 17.60 10.97 -14.16
CA GLY A 67 17.10 11.96 -13.20
C GLY A 67 15.89 11.49 -12.38
N HIS A 68 15.57 10.19 -12.36
CA HIS A 68 14.56 9.63 -11.48
C HIS A 68 15.14 9.28 -10.11
N PRO A 69 14.40 9.52 -9.00
CA PRO A 69 14.90 9.19 -7.67
C PRO A 69 15.03 7.66 -7.48
N GLU A 70 16.22 7.24 -7.06
CA GLU A 70 16.50 5.84 -6.73
C GLU A 70 15.88 5.45 -5.38
N LEU A 71 14.62 5.09 -5.40
CA LEU A 71 13.86 4.74 -4.19
C LEU A 71 14.23 3.38 -3.59
N GLY A 72 14.97 2.55 -4.35
CA GLY A 72 15.37 1.20 -3.91
C GLY A 72 16.37 1.20 -2.75
N ASN A 73 17.18 2.25 -2.62
CA ASN A 73 18.24 2.35 -1.62
C ASN A 73 17.81 3.10 -0.35
N VAL A 74 16.58 3.58 -0.29
CA VAL A 74 16.07 4.36 0.85
C VAL A 74 14.97 3.60 1.56
N SER A 75 15.07 3.52 2.88
CA SER A 75 14.03 2.93 3.73
C SER A 75 12.75 3.78 3.65
N LYS A 76 11.76 3.27 2.92
CA LYS A 76 10.48 3.95 2.71
C LYS A 76 9.70 4.10 4.01
N ALA A 77 9.74 3.09 4.88
CA ALA A 77 9.12 3.17 6.20
C ALA A 77 9.79 4.24 7.07
N HIS A 78 11.10 4.42 6.95
CA HIS A 78 11.82 5.48 7.66
C HIS A 78 11.40 6.88 7.21
N ILE A 79 11.22 7.08 5.91
CA ILE A 79 10.73 8.36 5.35
C ILE A 79 9.37 8.72 5.94
N PHE A 80 8.39 7.83 5.83
CA PHE A 80 7.05 8.07 6.38
C PHE A 80 7.08 8.30 7.89
N ASN A 81 7.91 7.54 8.62
CA ASN A 81 8.07 7.71 10.05
C ASN A 81 8.64 9.10 10.40
N LEU A 82 9.66 9.56 9.69
CA LEU A 82 10.26 10.88 9.90
C LEU A 82 9.24 12.00 9.68
N LEU A 83 8.51 11.97 8.56
CA LEU A 83 7.50 12.97 8.23
C LEU A 83 6.33 12.93 9.23
N LEU A 84 5.89 11.73 9.63
CA LEU A 84 4.87 11.56 10.64
C LEU A 84 5.30 12.17 11.99
N GLN A 85 6.51 11.86 12.48
CA GLN A 85 7.02 12.40 13.73
C GLN A 85 7.15 13.92 13.70
N GLN A 86 7.60 14.51 12.60
CA GLN A 86 7.65 15.95 12.42
C GLN A 86 6.25 16.59 12.51
N ARG A 87 5.25 15.98 11.87
CA ARG A 87 3.87 16.47 11.90
C ARG A 87 3.24 16.32 13.28
N LEU A 88 3.43 15.17 13.95
CA LEU A 88 2.95 14.93 15.31
C LEU A 88 3.53 15.94 16.30
N LYS A 89 4.83 16.24 16.19
CA LYS A 89 5.48 17.27 17.00
C LYS A 89 4.88 18.66 16.77
N LYS A 90 4.61 19.04 15.52
CA LYS A 90 3.94 20.33 15.20
C LYS A 90 2.52 20.44 15.79
N LEU A 91 1.82 19.31 15.90
CA LEU A 91 0.48 19.22 16.50
C LEU A 91 0.51 19.08 18.03
N GLY A 92 1.69 19.00 18.65
CA GLY A 92 1.81 18.78 20.09
C GLY A 92 1.41 17.38 20.56
N LEU A 93 1.31 16.41 19.63
CA LEU A 93 0.95 15.02 19.92
C LEU A 93 2.18 14.20 20.31
N ASN A 94 2.22 13.75 21.57
CA ASN A 94 3.32 12.93 22.08
C ASN A 94 3.10 11.45 21.75
N VAL A 95 3.18 11.10 20.47
CA VAL A 95 3.05 9.72 19.98
C VAL A 95 4.39 9.29 19.39
N LYS A 96 4.91 8.15 19.85
CA LYS A 96 6.14 7.55 19.33
C LYS A 96 5.79 6.49 18.29
N SER A 97 6.37 6.58 17.11
CA SER A 97 6.28 5.56 16.07
C SER A 97 7.65 4.94 15.78
N ARG A 98 7.63 3.72 15.29
CA ARG A 98 8.82 2.98 14.87
C ARG A 98 8.61 2.46 13.46
N PRO A 99 9.53 2.72 12.52
CA PRO A 99 9.46 2.15 11.18
C PRO A 99 9.81 0.67 11.23
N VAL A 100 9.06 -0.12 10.47
CA VAL A 100 9.33 -1.55 10.24
C VAL A 100 9.13 -1.80 8.75
N GLU A 101 10.11 -2.42 8.12
CA GLU A 101 10.00 -2.89 6.74
C GLU A 101 9.85 -4.40 6.75
N ILE A 102 8.77 -4.87 6.14
CA ILE A 102 8.51 -6.30 6.01
C ILE A 102 9.10 -6.74 4.67
N GLY A 103 10.23 -7.42 4.71
CA GLY A 103 10.97 -7.86 3.55
C GLY A 103 11.10 -9.38 3.47
N TYR A 104 12.34 -9.84 3.40
CA TYR A 104 12.67 -11.27 3.30
C TYR A 104 12.23 -12.09 4.51
N GLU A 105 12.06 -11.48 5.67
CA GLU A 105 11.61 -12.14 6.90
C GLU A 105 10.28 -12.88 6.72
N VAL A 106 9.38 -12.33 5.90
CA VAL A 106 8.07 -12.94 5.62
C VAL A 106 8.04 -13.72 4.31
N ARG A 107 9.05 -13.55 3.43
CA ARG A 107 9.14 -14.24 2.15
C ARG A 107 10.05 -15.46 2.17
N CYS A 108 10.96 -15.54 3.14
CA CYS A 108 11.94 -16.62 3.27
C CYS A 108 11.61 -17.57 4.43
N VAL A 109 10.33 -17.83 4.65
CA VAL A 109 9.86 -18.89 5.56
C VAL A 109 9.88 -20.23 4.86
N ALA A 110 9.99 -21.32 5.62
CA ALA A 110 9.89 -22.66 5.08
C ALA A 110 8.54 -22.85 4.34
N PRO A 111 8.53 -23.44 3.14
CA PRO A 111 7.32 -23.64 2.38
C PRO A 111 6.36 -24.58 3.12
N THR A 112 5.08 -24.27 3.02
CA THR A 112 4.00 -25.13 3.52
C THR A 112 3.71 -26.28 2.55
N GLY A 113 2.93 -27.27 2.98
CA GLY A 113 2.45 -28.34 2.08
C GLY A 113 1.66 -27.79 0.88
N TYR A 114 0.94 -26.67 1.07
CA TYR A 114 0.26 -25.97 -0.03
C TYR A 114 1.25 -25.43 -1.06
N ASP A 115 2.30 -24.75 -0.60
CA ASP A 115 3.32 -24.17 -1.50
C ASP A 115 4.01 -25.26 -2.33
N LEU A 116 4.41 -26.35 -1.68
CA LEU A 116 5.06 -27.49 -2.35
C LEU A 116 4.15 -28.10 -3.42
N THR A 117 2.88 -28.35 -3.09
CA THR A 117 1.90 -28.91 -4.03
C THR A 117 1.64 -27.96 -5.19
N TYR A 118 1.42 -26.69 -4.89
CA TYR A 118 1.10 -25.68 -5.90
C TYR A 118 2.28 -25.42 -6.84
N CYS A 119 3.50 -25.28 -6.31
CA CYS A 119 4.69 -25.13 -7.13
C CYS A 119 4.97 -26.37 -8.00
N SER A 120 4.75 -27.56 -7.47
CA SER A 120 4.86 -28.80 -8.26
C SER A 120 3.86 -28.84 -9.41
N LEU A 121 2.63 -28.41 -9.16
CA LEU A 121 1.57 -28.27 -10.17
C LEU A 121 1.94 -27.27 -11.26
N LEU A 122 2.49 -26.10 -10.87
CA LEU A 122 2.97 -25.11 -11.83
C LEU A 122 4.14 -25.66 -12.66
N GLY A 123 5.09 -26.36 -12.05
CA GLY A 123 6.19 -27.05 -12.77
C GLY A 123 5.69 -28.07 -13.77
N TYR A 124 4.71 -28.89 -13.38
CA TYR A 124 4.02 -29.81 -14.32
C TYR A 124 3.34 -29.04 -15.45
N GLY A 125 2.73 -27.90 -15.13
CA GLY A 125 2.09 -27.03 -16.12
C GLY A 125 3.07 -26.49 -17.15
N VAL A 126 4.28 -26.07 -16.74
CA VAL A 126 5.35 -25.65 -17.68
C VAL A 126 5.65 -26.76 -18.66
N LYS A 127 5.89 -28.00 -18.17
CA LYS A 127 6.12 -29.16 -19.02
C LYS A 127 4.97 -29.41 -20.01
N LYS A 128 3.72 -29.35 -19.50
CA LYS A 128 2.52 -29.56 -20.33
C LYS A 128 2.42 -28.54 -21.46
N LEU A 129 2.56 -27.23 -21.15
CA LEU A 129 2.48 -26.18 -22.17
C LEU A 129 3.64 -26.26 -23.16
N PHE A 130 4.84 -26.61 -22.71
CA PHE A 130 6.00 -26.84 -23.60
C PHE A 130 5.73 -27.90 -24.62
N TYR A 131 5.23 -29.08 -24.22
CA TYR A 131 4.89 -30.17 -25.15
C TYR A 131 3.73 -29.83 -26.10
N GLN A 132 2.89 -28.86 -25.73
CA GLN A 132 1.84 -28.34 -26.60
C GLN A 132 2.33 -27.24 -27.56
N GLY A 133 3.62 -26.89 -27.52
CA GLY A 133 4.19 -25.80 -28.33
C GLY A 133 3.71 -24.41 -27.92
N ILE A 134 3.16 -24.25 -26.71
CA ILE A 134 2.67 -22.99 -26.22
C ILE A 134 3.84 -22.18 -25.63
N THR A 135 4.07 -20.99 -26.20
CA THR A 135 5.10 -20.03 -25.79
C THR A 135 4.48 -18.65 -25.50
N GLY A 136 5.25 -17.73 -24.88
CA GLY A 136 4.77 -16.38 -24.56
C GLY A 136 3.63 -16.36 -23.54
N ALA A 137 3.58 -17.37 -22.66
CA ALA A 137 2.57 -17.49 -21.64
C ALA A 137 3.16 -17.86 -20.27
N MET A 138 2.53 -17.40 -19.22
CA MET A 138 2.74 -17.89 -17.86
C MET A 138 1.82 -19.09 -17.59
N VAL A 139 2.29 -20.01 -16.76
CA VAL A 139 1.45 -21.09 -16.24
C VAL A 139 0.59 -20.54 -15.12
N THR A 140 -0.71 -20.82 -15.20
CA THR A 140 -1.63 -20.59 -14.08
C THR A 140 -2.32 -21.91 -13.72
N ALA A 141 -2.68 -22.05 -12.46
CA ALA A 141 -3.49 -23.16 -11.96
C ALA A 141 -4.63 -22.61 -11.11
N ASN A 142 -5.82 -23.17 -11.29
CA ASN A 142 -6.94 -22.86 -10.41
C ASN A 142 -6.91 -23.75 -9.14
N PRO A 143 -7.75 -23.48 -8.14
CA PRO A 143 -7.82 -24.31 -6.92
C PRO A 143 -8.16 -25.78 -7.15
N LEU A 144 -8.74 -26.14 -8.31
CA LEU A 144 -9.04 -27.51 -8.70
C LEU A 144 -7.86 -28.21 -9.40
N GLY A 145 -6.72 -27.49 -9.57
CA GLY A 145 -5.53 -28.05 -10.22
C GLY A 145 -5.54 -28.00 -11.75
N GLU A 146 -6.49 -27.30 -12.35
CA GLU A 146 -6.51 -27.12 -13.80
C GLU A 146 -5.44 -26.14 -14.26
N ILE A 147 -4.59 -26.58 -15.19
CA ILE A 147 -3.55 -25.78 -15.80
C ILE A 147 -4.10 -25.00 -16.99
N LYS A 148 -3.84 -23.68 -16.99
CA LYS A 148 -4.18 -22.79 -18.11
C LYS A 148 -3.01 -21.88 -18.46
N PRO A 149 -2.78 -21.57 -19.75
CA PRO A 149 -1.85 -20.52 -20.13
C PRO A 149 -2.49 -19.16 -19.88
N LEU A 150 -1.71 -18.23 -19.33
CA LEU A 150 -2.01 -16.80 -19.31
C LEU A 150 -1.03 -16.14 -20.27
N TYR A 151 -1.48 -15.76 -21.43
CA TYR A 151 -0.62 -15.14 -22.44
C TYR A 151 -0.21 -13.74 -22.01
N LEU A 152 1.07 -13.41 -22.19
CA LEU A 152 1.60 -12.11 -21.81
C LEU A 152 0.87 -10.96 -22.52
N LYS A 153 0.52 -11.17 -23.80
CA LYS A 153 -0.27 -10.22 -24.60
C LYS A 153 -1.67 -9.93 -24.03
N ASP A 154 -2.23 -10.82 -23.20
CA ASP A 154 -3.56 -10.64 -22.64
C ASP A 154 -3.52 -9.81 -21.33
N VAL A 155 -2.32 -9.57 -20.81
CA VAL A 155 -2.09 -8.79 -19.58
C VAL A 155 -1.32 -7.49 -19.82
N GLU A 156 -0.98 -7.18 -21.07
CA GLU A 156 -0.37 -5.91 -21.44
C GLU A 156 -1.44 -4.82 -21.62
N ASP A 157 -1.01 -3.58 -21.37
CA ASP A 157 -1.78 -2.39 -21.64
C ASP A 157 -1.59 -1.92 -23.10
N GLU A 158 -2.20 -0.82 -23.47
CA GLU A 158 -2.10 -0.19 -24.80
C GLU A 158 -0.66 0.24 -25.18
N HIS A 159 0.26 0.31 -24.20
CA HIS A 159 1.66 0.65 -24.37
C HIS A 159 2.59 -0.58 -24.35
N GLY A 160 2.04 -1.80 -24.33
CA GLY A 160 2.81 -3.05 -24.26
C GLY A 160 3.44 -3.31 -22.88
N LYS A 161 2.97 -2.63 -21.82
CA LYS A 161 3.42 -2.86 -20.45
C LYS A 161 2.46 -3.79 -19.72
N ILE A 162 2.99 -4.59 -18.81
CA ILE A 162 2.15 -5.47 -17.98
C ILE A 162 1.26 -4.62 -17.07
N LYS A 163 -0.04 -4.81 -17.21
CA LYS A 163 -1.05 -4.13 -16.39
C LYS A 163 -1.03 -4.69 -14.97
N PRO A 164 -0.77 -3.87 -13.95
CA PRO A 164 -0.78 -4.34 -12.57
C PRO A 164 -2.18 -4.77 -12.16
N ARG A 165 -2.25 -5.80 -11.34
CA ARG A 165 -3.51 -6.27 -10.75
C ARG A 165 -3.87 -5.37 -9.58
N LEU A 166 -4.92 -4.56 -9.76
CA LEU A 166 -5.40 -3.64 -8.74
C LEU A 166 -6.31 -4.32 -7.72
N VAL A 167 -6.32 -3.80 -6.51
CA VAL A 167 -7.26 -4.21 -5.46
C VAL A 167 -8.65 -3.66 -5.78
N ASN A 168 -9.66 -4.53 -5.76
CA ASN A 168 -11.05 -4.11 -5.91
C ASN A 168 -11.55 -3.53 -4.58
N LEU A 169 -11.64 -2.20 -4.49
CA LEU A 169 -12.10 -1.47 -3.30
C LEU A 169 -13.61 -1.65 -3.02
N ASN A 170 -14.38 -2.04 -4.02
CA ASN A 170 -15.82 -2.29 -3.90
C ASN A 170 -16.12 -3.76 -3.57
N GLY A 171 -15.09 -4.56 -3.33
CA GLY A 171 -15.26 -5.97 -2.97
C GLY A 171 -15.49 -6.17 -1.47
N PRO A 172 -16.15 -7.27 -1.06
CA PRO A 172 -16.52 -7.50 0.34
C PRO A 172 -15.34 -7.55 1.31
N LYS A 173 -14.14 -7.95 0.83
CA LYS A 173 -12.93 -7.92 1.65
C LYS A 173 -12.45 -6.49 1.95
N ALA A 174 -12.53 -5.61 0.96
CA ALA A 174 -12.17 -4.21 1.14
C ALA A 174 -13.19 -3.51 2.05
N GLU A 175 -14.46 -3.75 1.84
CA GLU A 175 -15.55 -3.23 2.68
C GLU A 175 -15.35 -3.63 4.15
N LEU A 176 -15.06 -4.89 4.44
CA LEU A 176 -14.76 -5.35 5.79
C LEU A 176 -13.55 -4.61 6.40
N ILE A 177 -12.48 -4.41 5.63
CA ILE A 177 -11.28 -3.70 6.12
C ILE A 177 -11.61 -2.23 6.41
N PHE A 178 -12.33 -1.55 5.53
CA PHE A 178 -12.67 -0.14 5.70
C PHE A 178 -13.64 0.10 6.87
N ASN A 179 -14.64 -0.75 7.05
CA ASN A 179 -15.68 -0.54 8.05
C ASN A 179 -15.28 -1.09 9.43
N GLU A 180 -14.58 -2.22 9.48
CA GLU A 180 -14.31 -2.92 10.73
C GLU A 180 -12.81 -2.90 11.11
N GLY A 181 -11.94 -2.99 10.12
CA GLY A 181 -10.49 -3.12 10.34
C GLY A 181 -9.76 -1.81 10.55
N MET A 182 -10.29 -0.70 10.03
CA MET A 182 -9.63 0.62 10.10
C MET A 182 -10.39 1.58 11.02
N GLN A 183 -9.61 2.41 11.73
CA GLN A 183 -10.12 3.49 12.56
C GLN A 183 -9.61 4.81 11.99
N TYR A 184 -10.51 5.77 11.74
CA TYR A 184 -10.19 7.08 11.17
C TYR A 184 -11.25 8.11 11.57
N ILE A 185 -10.90 9.39 11.48
CA ILE A 185 -11.79 10.51 11.77
C ILE A 185 -12.90 10.59 10.71
N THR A 186 -14.11 10.73 11.20
CA THR A 186 -15.34 10.98 10.45
C THR A 186 -15.98 12.30 10.93
N PRO A 187 -17.00 12.83 10.25
CA PRO A 187 -17.68 14.04 10.68
C PRO A 187 -18.19 13.99 12.13
N ASP A 188 -18.59 12.81 12.62
CA ASP A 188 -19.07 12.61 14.00
C ASP A 188 -17.97 12.84 15.05
N ASP A 189 -16.71 12.78 14.65
CA ASP A 189 -15.57 12.93 15.56
C ASP A 189 -15.05 14.36 15.67
N TYR A 190 -15.47 15.27 14.79
CA TYR A 190 -14.82 16.59 14.66
C TYR A 190 -14.76 17.36 15.98
N GLU A 191 -15.86 17.45 16.70
CA GLU A 191 -15.90 18.21 17.96
C GLU A 191 -14.95 17.61 19.00
N ALA A 192 -14.93 16.29 19.15
CA ALA A 192 -14.04 15.61 20.09
C ALA A 192 -12.57 15.70 19.64
N ALA A 193 -12.32 15.67 18.33
CA ALA A 193 -10.98 15.72 17.76
C ALA A 193 -10.32 17.10 17.84
N LYS A 194 -11.09 18.20 18.07
CA LYS A 194 -10.54 19.54 18.31
C LYS A 194 -9.58 19.60 19.50
N LYS A 195 -9.69 18.65 20.41
CA LYS A 195 -8.73 18.49 21.53
C LYS A 195 -7.30 18.20 21.03
N TYR A 196 -7.17 17.58 19.87
CA TYR A 196 -5.90 17.11 19.32
C TYR A 196 -5.51 17.81 18.02
N LEU A 197 -6.49 18.30 17.27
CA LEU A 197 -6.31 18.87 15.94
C LEU A 197 -7.01 20.25 15.88
N PRO A 198 -6.33 21.29 15.39
CA PRO A 198 -6.98 22.59 15.18
C PRO A 198 -8.12 22.52 14.16
N ASP A 199 -7.93 21.77 13.09
CA ASP A 199 -8.88 21.63 11.98
C ASP A 199 -9.13 20.13 11.68
N PRO A 200 -9.96 19.42 12.48
CA PRO A 200 -10.18 17.97 12.37
C PRO A 200 -10.67 17.53 10.98
N GLU A 201 -11.45 18.36 10.31
CA GLU A 201 -11.98 18.09 8.97
C GLU A 201 -10.90 17.92 7.90
N ASN A 202 -9.70 18.50 8.10
CA ASN A 202 -8.55 18.30 7.22
C ASN A 202 -7.92 16.90 7.36
N TYR A 203 -8.36 16.14 8.36
CA TYR A 203 -7.93 14.78 8.66
C TYR A 203 -9.05 13.75 8.48
N ASP A 204 -10.19 14.17 7.93
CA ASP A 204 -11.28 13.28 7.56
C ASP A 204 -10.86 12.37 6.41
N PHE A 205 -11.00 11.07 6.64
CA PHE A 205 -10.57 10.03 5.71
C PHE A 205 -11.18 10.20 4.32
N LYS A 206 -12.50 10.43 4.26
CA LYS A 206 -13.22 10.57 2.99
C LYS A 206 -12.86 11.87 2.28
N LYS A 207 -12.65 12.96 3.02
CA LYS A 207 -12.23 14.24 2.43
C LYS A 207 -10.82 14.17 1.84
N ILE A 208 -9.88 13.52 2.55
CA ILE A 208 -8.50 13.33 2.05
C ILE A 208 -8.52 12.55 0.74
N LEU A 209 -9.30 11.49 0.66
CA LEU A 209 -9.37 10.60 -0.50
C LEU A 209 -10.37 11.06 -1.58
N LYS A 210 -11.16 12.12 -1.30
CA LYS A 210 -12.22 12.63 -2.20
C LYS A 210 -13.26 11.57 -2.55
N TRP A 211 -13.69 10.77 -1.55
CA TRP A 211 -14.70 9.72 -1.68
C TRP A 211 -16.12 10.22 -1.42
#